data_4849c9d31f981278a631a2613b138bd2
#
_entry.id   4849c9d31f981278a631a2613b138bd2
#
_cell.length_a   1.000
_cell.length_b   1.000
_cell.length_c   1.000
_cell.angle_alpha   90.00
_cell.angle_beta   90.00
_cell.angle_gamma   90.00
#
_symmetry.space_group_name_H-M   'P 1'
#
loop_
_entity.id
_entity.type
_entity.pdbx_description
1 polymer ?
#
loop_
_entity_poly.entity_id
_entity_poly.type
_entity_poly.pdbx_seq_one_letter_code
_entity_poly.pdbx_strand_id
1 'polypeptide(L)'
;MRMMRFVFIALAEFLACSGWLYAASEPVNPHATPEARALLAYLNSISGKATIAGQHNYPNVGARWTDMAYDLTGKYPGLFGGDFGFSGGEDKDSVLGRPAMIEEVKRQYRNGAVITLTWHEVRPIDDEPVTFKGSVQNHLTDAEWKELLTPGSPLNQRWQAQVDVIAGYLQQLRDAHVPVLFRPYHEMNGSWFWWGGRPGKDGSAALYRQLYDRFVNVHHLDNLLWAWNVNAPNGSNAGVIEAYYPGAEYADVVSMDIYGEFNQEYYTNILALAGDKPIALGEVGKLPSPEVFQTQPRWTYFMDWSEIIQRGNPLELVNAVYHAPQVLTRDDPRLAGPLAAIRKATAERLGAAPEAAPAANPAPAQ
;
A
#
# COMPACT_ATOMS: atom_id res chain seq x y z
N MET A 1 -19.87 53.47 61.98
CA MET A 1 -18.68 52.67 61.60
C MET A 1 -19.18 51.41 60.90
N ARG A 2 -19.23 51.39 59.58
CA ARG A 2 -19.60 50.21 58.76
C ARG A 2 -18.37 49.76 57.98
N MET A 3 -17.84 48.58 58.32
CA MET A 3 -16.72 47.96 57.59
C MET A 3 -17.26 47.37 56.28
N MET A 4 -16.72 47.90 55.19
CA MET A 4 -16.94 47.36 53.83
C MET A 4 -15.94 46.24 53.57
N ARG A 5 -16.41 44.98 53.40
CA ARG A 5 -15.60 43.85 52.95
C ARG A 5 -15.51 43.85 51.45
N PHE A 6 -14.30 44.01 50.91
CA PHE A 6 -14.01 43.77 49.49
C PHE A 6 -13.84 42.28 49.25
N VAL A 7 -14.67 41.74 48.38
CA VAL A 7 -14.54 40.37 47.85
C VAL A 7 -13.74 40.48 46.56
N PHE A 8 -12.52 39.90 46.56
CA PHE A 8 -11.75 39.70 45.33
C PHE A 8 -12.28 38.45 44.63
N ILE A 9 -12.87 38.63 43.43
CA ILE A 9 -13.18 37.55 42.48
C ILE A 9 -11.96 37.38 41.60
N ALA A 10 -11.23 36.29 41.80
CA ALA A 10 -10.17 35.87 40.88
C ALA A 10 -10.82 35.23 39.65
N LEU A 11 -10.75 35.92 38.52
CA LEU A 11 -11.10 35.36 37.18
C LEU A 11 -9.93 34.44 36.78
N ALA A 12 -10.14 33.14 36.82
CA ALA A 12 -9.26 32.18 36.18
C ALA A 12 -9.61 32.10 34.69
N GLU A 13 -8.77 32.71 33.85
CA GLU A 13 -8.85 32.52 32.41
C GLU A 13 -8.40 31.11 32.06
N PHE A 14 -9.34 30.26 31.73
CA PHE A 14 -9.08 28.98 31.05
C PHE A 14 -8.71 29.29 29.60
N LEU A 15 -7.44 29.31 29.27
CA LEU A 15 -6.95 29.20 27.91
C LEU A 15 -7.31 27.80 27.40
N ALA A 16 -8.46 27.70 26.72
CA ALA A 16 -8.80 26.54 25.91
C ALA A 16 -7.84 26.53 24.71
N CYS A 17 -6.73 25.81 24.81
CA CYS A 17 -6.00 25.34 23.65
C CYS A 17 -6.93 24.42 22.85
N SER A 18 -7.71 24.99 21.94
CA SER A 18 -8.38 24.24 20.88
C SER A 18 -7.30 23.78 19.88
N GLY A 19 -6.56 22.73 20.29
CA GLY A 19 -5.85 21.90 19.34
C GLY A 19 -6.90 21.30 18.40
N TRP A 20 -6.86 21.68 17.14
CA TRP A 20 -7.56 20.98 16.09
C TRP A 20 -6.97 19.57 16.06
N LEU A 21 -7.59 18.64 16.80
CA LEU A 21 -7.43 17.22 16.57
C LEU A 21 -8.03 16.98 15.17
N TYR A 22 -7.19 16.96 14.15
CA TYR A 22 -7.56 16.30 12.91
C TYR A 22 -7.99 14.90 13.32
N ALA A 23 -9.29 14.61 13.23
CA ALA A 23 -9.76 13.25 13.39
C ALA A 23 -9.02 12.43 12.32
N ALA A 24 -8.17 11.51 12.76
CA ALA A 24 -7.51 10.59 11.83
C ALA A 24 -8.63 9.95 11.01
N SER A 25 -8.50 9.93 9.68
CA SER A 25 -9.50 9.31 8.83
C SER A 25 -9.63 7.84 9.23
N GLU A 26 -10.86 7.42 9.50
CA GLU A 26 -11.15 6.02 9.77
C GLU A 26 -10.97 5.18 8.52
N PRO A 27 -10.51 3.92 8.61
CA PRO A 27 -10.46 3.02 7.47
C PRO A 27 -11.83 2.89 6.80
N VAL A 28 -11.81 2.76 5.47
CA VAL A 28 -13.04 2.55 4.67
C VAL A 28 -13.74 1.22 5.02
N ASN A 29 -13.01 0.23 5.52
CA ASN A 29 -13.60 -0.95 6.15
C ASN A 29 -14.01 -0.60 7.59
N PRO A 30 -15.33 -0.55 7.92
CA PRO A 30 -15.81 -0.21 9.26
C PRO A 30 -15.39 -1.24 10.34
N HIS A 31 -15.04 -2.46 9.91
CA HIS A 31 -14.59 -3.56 10.78
C HIS A 31 -13.07 -3.66 10.89
N ALA A 32 -12.32 -2.69 10.32
CA ALA A 32 -10.86 -2.73 10.29
C ALA A 32 -10.25 -3.05 11.66
N THR A 33 -9.23 -3.91 11.66
CA THR A 33 -8.53 -4.31 12.90
C THR A 33 -7.85 -3.11 13.57
N PRO A 34 -7.58 -3.20 14.88
CA PRO A 34 -6.83 -2.15 15.56
C PRO A 34 -5.47 -1.85 14.92
N GLU A 35 -4.79 -2.87 14.38
CA GLU A 35 -3.51 -2.74 13.70
C GLU A 35 -3.64 -1.94 12.40
N ALA A 36 -4.68 -2.23 11.59
CA ALA A 36 -4.97 -1.49 10.37
C ALA A 36 -5.33 -0.03 10.67
N ARG A 37 -6.17 0.22 11.67
CA ARG A 37 -6.51 1.59 12.12
C ARG A 37 -5.27 2.35 12.57
N ALA A 38 -4.42 1.72 13.36
CA ALA A 38 -3.20 2.35 13.86
C ALA A 38 -2.19 2.63 12.73
N LEU A 39 -2.08 1.74 11.73
CA LEU A 39 -1.25 1.98 10.55
C LEU A 39 -1.77 3.14 9.72
N LEU A 40 -3.08 3.22 9.45
CA LEU A 40 -3.67 4.35 8.72
C LEU A 40 -3.48 5.68 9.47
N ALA A 41 -3.70 5.68 10.79
CA ALA A 41 -3.45 6.86 11.61
C ALA A 41 -1.97 7.29 11.56
N TYR A 42 -1.04 6.33 11.54
CA TYR A 42 0.38 6.62 11.38
C TYR A 42 0.68 7.25 10.01
N LEU A 43 0.18 6.68 8.90
CA LEU A 43 0.36 7.25 7.56
C LEU A 43 -0.18 8.69 7.48
N ASN A 44 -1.35 8.94 8.04
CA ASN A 44 -1.89 10.31 8.15
C ASN A 44 -0.95 11.24 8.92
N SER A 45 -0.35 10.76 10.00
CA SER A 45 0.54 11.56 10.87
C SER A 45 1.83 12.00 10.21
N ILE A 46 2.35 11.21 9.26
CA ILE A 46 3.58 11.50 8.51
C ILE A 46 3.32 12.25 7.19
N SER A 47 2.09 12.31 6.71
CA SER A 47 1.71 13.02 5.47
C SER A 47 2.15 14.47 5.53
N GLY A 48 2.88 14.94 4.54
CA GLY A 48 3.48 16.27 4.48
C GLY A 48 4.75 16.46 5.33
N LYS A 49 5.24 15.41 6.01
CA LYS A 49 6.42 15.49 6.91
C LYS A 49 7.51 14.49 6.56
N ALA A 50 7.14 13.28 6.14
CA ALA A 50 8.09 12.22 5.85
C ALA A 50 7.48 11.19 4.89
N THR A 51 8.36 10.42 4.24
CA THR A 51 8.02 9.40 3.25
C THR A 51 8.75 8.10 3.59
N ILE A 52 8.05 6.97 3.63
CA ILE A 52 8.65 5.65 3.90
C ILE A 52 9.29 5.13 2.62
N ALA A 53 10.58 4.76 2.69
CA ALA A 53 11.24 4.05 1.59
C ALA A 53 10.70 2.63 1.48
N GLY A 54 10.36 2.18 0.28
CA GLY A 54 9.81 0.87 0.03
C GLY A 54 10.49 0.13 -1.13
N GLN A 55 10.44 -1.20 -1.06
CA GLN A 55 11.02 -2.09 -2.04
C GLN A 55 10.09 -3.25 -2.36
N HIS A 56 9.84 -3.47 -3.65
CA HIS A 56 9.08 -4.61 -4.15
C HIS A 56 9.94 -5.88 -4.25
N ASN A 57 9.30 -7.03 -4.02
CA ASN A 57 9.90 -8.35 -4.19
C ASN A 57 8.89 -9.28 -4.90
N TYR A 58 9.38 -10.10 -5.83
CA TYR A 58 8.56 -11.14 -6.46
C TYR A 58 8.26 -12.28 -5.47
N PRO A 59 7.18 -13.06 -5.68
CA PRO A 59 6.72 -14.05 -4.70
C PRO A 59 7.72 -15.18 -4.44
N ASN A 60 8.60 -15.49 -5.39
CA ASN A 60 9.54 -16.62 -5.31
C ASN A 60 11.00 -16.23 -4.98
N VAL A 61 11.24 -14.97 -4.61
CA VAL A 61 12.63 -14.51 -4.34
C VAL A 61 12.84 -14.05 -2.89
N GLY A 62 11.83 -14.21 -2.03
CA GLY A 62 11.88 -13.75 -0.64
C GLY A 62 12.11 -12.25 -0.54
N ALA A 63 13.13 -11.84 0.20
CA ALA A 63 13.47 -10.43 0.39
C ALA A 63 14.65 -9.96 -0.48
N ARG A 64 14.96 -10.63 -1.58
CA ARG A 64 16.16 -10.36 -2.40
C ARG A 64 16.39 -8.88 -2.67
N TRP A 65 15.34 -8.16 -3.11
CA TRP A 65 15.48 -6.77 -3.49
C TRP A 65 15.47 -5.83 -2.28
N THR A 66 14.82 -6.24 -1.21
CA THR A 66 14.90 -5.57 0.10
C THR A 66 16.33 -5.68 0.67
N ASP A 67 16.96 -6.85 0.57
CA ASP A 67 18.34 -7.05 0.99
C ASP A 67 19.32 -6.31 0.06
N MET A 68 19.05 -6.27 -1.26
CA MET A 68 19.80 -5.45 -2.22
C MET A 68 19.78 -3.96 -1.87
N ALA A 69 18.63 -3.42 -1.43
CA ALA A 69 18.56 -2.04 -0.97
C ALA A 69 19.48 -1.79 0.23
N TYR A 70 19.55 -2.75 1.16
CA TYR A 70 20.48 -2.69 2.28
C TYR A 70 21.95 -2.78 1.82
N ASP A 71 22.27 -3.69 0.92
CA ASP A 71 23.64 -3.83 0.39
C ASP A 71 24.14 -2.56 -0.29
N LEU A 72 23.26 -1.84 -0.98
CA LEU A 72 23.58 -0.59 -1.66
C LEU A 72 23.71 0.61 -0.73
N THR A 73 22.95 0.64 0.38
CA THR A 73 22.77 1.86 1.18
C THR A 73 23.14 1.73 2.65
N GLY A 74 23.30 0.50 3.17
CA GLY A 74 23.40 0.23 4.60
C GLY A 74 22.07 0.45 5.37
N LYS A 75 20.93 0.63 4.66
CA LYS A 75 19.62 0.91 5.22
C LYS A 75 18.58 -0.06 4.68
N TYR A 76 17.81 -0.71 5.56
CA TYR A 76 16.65 -1.48 5.12
C TYR A 76 15.48 -0.54 4.78
N PRO A 77 14.77 -0.77 3.67
CA PRO A 77 13.52 -0.07 3.39
C PRO A 77 12.51 -0.29 4.51
N GLY A 78 11.75 0.77 4.83
CA GLY A 78 10.71 0.74 5.86
C GLY A 78 9.42 0.05 5.41
N LEU A 79 9.24 -0.14 4.08
CA LEU A 79 8.09 -0.80 3.51
C LEU A 79 8.56 -1.99 2.65
N PHE A 80 7.94 -3.15 2.89
CA PHE A 80 8.12 -4.37 2.11
C PHE A 80 6.94 -4.55 1.17
N GLY A 81 7.21 -4.60 -0.15
CA GLY A 81 6.24 -4.90 -1.19
C GLY A 81 6.33 -6.34 -1.66
N GLY A 82 5.18 -6.95 -1.92
CA GLY A 82 5.07 -8.28 -2.51
C GLY A 82 3.93 -8.35 -3.53
N ASP A 83 3.95 -9.39 -4.34
CA ASP A 83 2.97 -9.66 -5.39
C ASP A 83 2.49 -11.11 -5.30
N PHE A 84 1.20 -11.34 -5.44
CA PHE A 84 0.69 -12.71 -5.54
C PHE A 84 1.03 -13.37 -6.88
N GLY A 85 1.36 -12.58 -7.91
CA GLY A 85 1.80 -13.07 -9.21
C GLY A 85 0.84 -14.04 -9.88
N PHE A 86 1.37 -14.77 -10.84
CA PHE A 86 0.64 -15.78 -11.63
C PHE A 86 1.54 -16.97 -11.92
N SER A 87 0.98 -18.10 -12.33
CA SER A 87 1.75 -19.26 -12.77
C SER A 87 2.21 -19.06 -14.21
N GLY A 88 3.50 -18.74 -14.36
CA GLY A 88 4.17 -18.66 -15.66
C GLY A 88 5.06 -19.85 -15.92
N GLY A 89 5.62 -19.94 -17.15
CA GLY A 89 6.65 -20.92 -17.51
C GLY A 89 8.00 -20.62 -16.89
N GLU A 90 8.18 -19.41 -16.32
CA GLU A 90 9.37 -18.96 -15.63
C GLU A 90 8.99 -18.47 -14.24
N ASP A 91 9.94 -18.47 -13.34
CA ASP A 91 9.73 -18.50 -11.92
C ASP A 91 9.55 -17.21 -11.16
N LYS A 92 9.51 -16.04 -11.78
CA LYS A 92 9.46 -14.77 -11.05
C LYS A 92 8.14 -14.57 -10.32
N ASP A 93 7.04 -14.89 -11.00
CA ASP A 93 5.67 -14.65 -10.53
C ASP A 93 4.92 -15.98 -10.32
N SER A 94 5.65 -17.00 -9.85
CA SER A 94 5.07 -18.33 -9.66
C SER A 94 4.11 -18.39 -8.49
N VAL A 95 2.93 -18.96 -8.71
CA VAL A 95 1.96 -19.25 -7.64
C VAL A 95 2.53 -20.20 -6.58
N LEU A 96 3.56 -21.00 -6.92
CA LEU A 96 4.26 -21.87 -5.98
C LEU A 96 5.04 -21.09 -4.92
N GLY A 97 5.40 -19.83 -5.21
CA GLY A 97 6.07 -18.95 -4.26
C GLY A 97 5.14 -18.32 -3.21
N ARG A 98 3.82 -18.32 -3.44
CA ARG A 98 2.85 -17.64 -2.55
C ARG A 98 2.94 -18.07 -1.08
N PRO A 99 3.01 -19.37 -0.73
CA PRO A 99 3.14 -19.77 0.67
C PRO A 99 4.42 -19.24 1.34
N ALA A 100 5.56 -19.30 0.64
CA ALA A 100 6.82 -18.77 1.15
C ALA A 100 6.80 -17.26 1.27
N MET A 101 6.16 -16.55 0.33
CA MET A 101 5.96 -15.09 0.40
C MET A 101 5.14 -14.70 1.64
N ILE A 102 4.08 -15.43 1.99
CA ILE A 102 3.28 -15.14 3.18
C ILE A 102 4.13 -15.25 4.46
N GLU A 103 4.97 -16.27 4.58
CA GLU A 103 5.87 -16.40 5.73
C GLU A 103 6.94 -15.27 5.74
N GLU A 104 7.44 -14.89 4.57
CA GLU A 104 8.34 -13.76 4.44
C GLU A 104 7.67 -12.44 4.83
N VAL A 105 6.44 -12.19 4.40
CA VAL A 105 5.65 -11.01 4.80
C VAL A 105 5.50 -10.95 6.33
N LYS A 106 5.14 -12.07 6.97
CA LYS A 106 5.07 -12.14 8.44
C LYS A 106 6.42 -11.83 9.09
N ARG A 107 7.52 -12.35 8.53
CA ARG A 107 8.88 -12.07 9.00
C ARG A 107 9.24 -10.59 8.86
N GLN A 108 8.95 -9.98 7.71
CA GLN A 108 9.24 -8.57 7.45
C GLN A 108 8.42 -7.65 8.39
N TYR A 109 7.16 -7.97 8.64
CA TYR A 109 6.34 -7.24 9.62
C TYR A 109 6.92 -7.33 11.04
N ARG A 110 7.30 -8.53 11.49
CA ARG A 110 7.99 -8.70 12.79
C ARG A 110 9.27 -7.89 12.86
N ASN A 111 10.02 -7.81 11.76
CA ASN A 111 11.25 -7.02 11.64
C ASN A 111 11.00 -5.50 11.51
N GLY A 112 9.77 -5.05 11.56
CA GLY A 112 9.43 -3.62 11.60
C GLY A 112 9.13 -2.97 10.25
N ALA A 113 8.86 -3.75 9.21
CA ALA A 113 8.39 -3.19 7.94
C ALA A 113 6.88 -2.96 7.92
N VAL A 114 6.43 -1.91 7.23
CA VAL A 114 5.07 -1.79 6.70
C VAL A 114 4.91 -2.75 5.55
N ILE A 115 3.75 -3.38 5.41
CA ILE A 115 3.49 -4.36 4.35
C ILE A 115 2.57 -3.77 3.29
N THR A 116 2.96 -3.89 2.01
CA THR A 116 2.07 -3.65 0.87
C THR A 116 2.06 -4.86 -0.07
N LEU A 117 0.88 -5.24 -0.53
CA LEU A 117 0.72 -6.36 -1.44
C LEU A 117 -0.11 -5.95 -2.66
N THR A 118 0.31 -6.44 -3.83
CA THR A 118 -0.42 -6.31 -5.09
C THR A 118 -0.68 -7.68 -5.70
N TRP A 119 -1.38 -7.74 -6.81
CA TRP A 119 -1.63 -8.96 -7.53
C TRP A 119 -1.74 -8.71 -9.04
N HIS A 120 -0.86 -9.37 -9.79
CA HIS A 120 -0.97 -9.49 -11.23
C HIS A 120 -1.89 -10.67 -11.56
N GLU A 121 -3.20 -10.40 -11.55
CA GLU A 121 -4.23 -11.41 -11.74
C GLU A 121 -4.31 -11.88 -13.19
N VAL A 122 -4.42 -13.19 -13.41
CA VAL A 122 -4.74 -13.75 -14.72
C VAL A 122 -6.18 -13.45 -15.09
N ARG A 123 -6.48 -13.33 -16.40
CA ARG A 123 -7.87 -13.14 -16.83
C ARG A 123 -8.73 -14.31 -16.36
N PRO A 124 -9.95 -14.06 -15.89
CA PRO A 124 -10.83 -15.14 -15.42
C PRO A 124 -11.32 -16.10 -16.54
N ILE A 125 -11.01 -15.81 -17.79
CA ILE A 125 -11.25 -16.72 -18.94
C ILE A 125 -10.08 -17.68 -19.19
N ASP A 126 -8.92 -17.45 -18.59
CA ASP A 126 -7.72 -18.26 -18.80
C ASP A 126 -7.51 -19.28 -17.68
N ASP A 127 -6.85 -20.37 -18.03
CA ASP A 127 -6.38 -21.39 -17.08
C ASP A 127 -4.84 -21.33 -16.99
N GLU A 128 -4.30 -21.30 -15.79
CA GLU A 128 -2.85 -21.33 -15.58
C GLU A 128 -2.25 -22.71 -15.95
N PRO A 129 -1.03 -22.79 -16.48
CA PRO A 129 -0.06 -21.68 -16.60
C PRO A 129 -0.32 -20.78 -17.80
N VAL A 130 0.01 -19.49 -17.64
CA VAL A 130 -0.16 -18.44 -18.66
C VAL A 130 1.14 -17.66 -18.87
N THR A 131 1.21 -16.86 -19.93
CA THR A 131 2.27 -15.85 -20.05
C THR A 131 1.73 -14.48 -19.64
N PHE A 132 2.62 -13.60 -19.17
CA PHE A 132 2.25 -12.23 -18.80
C PHE A 132 1.48 -11.51 -19.91
N LYS A 133 2.03 -11.54 -21.14
CA LYS A 133 1.38 -10.93 -22.31
C LYS A 133 0.14 -11.68 -22.78
N GLY A 134 0.08 -12.98 -22.58
CA GLY A 134 -1.04 -13.82 -23.04
C GLY A 134 -2.29 -13.68 -22.16
N SER A 135 -2.13 -13.32 -20.89
CA SER A 135 -3.23 -13.21 -19.94
C SER A 135 -3.24 -11.87 -19.22
N VAL A 136 -2.30 -11.60 -18.33
CA VAL A 136 -2.29 -10.39 -17.48
C VAL A 136 -2.31 -9.10 -18.32
N GLN A 137 -1.47 -9.03 -19.37
CA GLN A 137 -1.42 -7.93 -20.33
C GLN A 137 -2.28 -8.20 -21.58
N ASN A 138 -3.45 -8.75 -21.41
CA ASN A 138 -4.39 -8.97 -22.50
C ASN A 138 -5.73 -8.27 -22.18
N HIS A 139 -6.82 -8.60 -22.87
CA HIS A 139 -8.10 -7.92 -22.72
C HIS A 139 -9.24 -8.91 -22.61
N LEU A 140 -10.33 -8.46 -22.00
CA LEU A 140 -11.66 -9.04 -22.11
C LEU A 140 -12.46 -8.27 -23.17
N THR A 141 -13.27 -8.97 -23.95
CA THR A 141 -14.29 -8.31 -24.78
C THR A 141 -15.32 -7.59 -23.91
N ASP A 142 -16.11 -6.70 -24.48
CA ASP A 142 -17.16 -6.00 -23.74
C ASP A 142 -18.25 -6.96 -23.24
N ALA A 143 -18.50 -8.06 -23.96
CA ALA A 143 -19.42 -9.08 -23.54
C ALA A 143 -18.91 -9.86 -22.32
N GLU A 144 -17.64 -10.27 -22.33
CA GLU A 144 -16.97 -10.92 -21.21
C GLU A 144 -16.87 -9.98 -20.00
N TRP A 145 -16.56 -8.69 -20.22
CA TRP A 145 -16.55 -7.70 -19.15
C TRP A 145 -17.91 -7.54 -18.48
N LYS A 146 -18.96 -7.45 -19.26
CA LYS A 146 -20.33 -7.39 -18.75
C LYS A 146 -20.70 -8.66 -17.98
N GLU A 147 -20.31 -9.83 -18.49
CA GLU A 147 -20.52 -11.09 -17.81
C GLU A 147 -19.75 -11.15 -16.51
N LEU A 148 -18.48 -10.77 -16.48
CA LEU A 148 -17.65 -10.67 -15.29
C LEU A 148 -18.30 -9.81 -14.19
N LEU A 149 -18.85 -8.66 -14.55
CA LEU A 149 -19.50 -7.77 -13.60
C LEU A 149 -20.93 -8.21 -13.20
N THR A 150 -21.50 -9.22 -13.86
CA THR A 150 -22.85 -9.72 -13.56
C THR A 150 -22.79 -10.76 -12.45
N PRO A 151 -23.27 -10.48 -11.23
CA PRO A 151 -23.23 -11.44 -10.12
C PRO A 151 -23.87 -12.79 -10.47
N GLY A 152 -23.16 -13.88 -10.19
CA GLY A 152 -23.63 -15.24 -10.41
C GLY A 152 -23.52 -15.74 -11.85
N SER A 153 -23.03 -14.94 -12.80
CA SER A 153 -22.72 -15.42 -14.16
C SER A 153 -21.55 -16.42 -14.12
N PRO A 154 -21.38 -17.28 -15.13
CA PRO A 154 -20.26 -18.25 -15.18
C PRO A 154 -18.89 -17.55 -15.04
N LEU A 155 -18.66 -16.44 -15.72
CA LEU A 155 -17.38 -15.73 -15.66
C LEU A 155 -17.19 -15.03 -14.31
N ASN A 156 -18.23 -14.47 -13.71
CA ASN A 156 -18.17 -13.91 -12.37
C ASN A 156 -17.83 -14.98 -11.32
N GLN A 157 -18.40 -16.20 -11.45
CA GLN A 157 -18.09 -17.31 -10.54
C GLN A 157 -16.62 -17.76 -10.70
N ARG A 158 -16.07 -17.80 -11.93
CA ARG A 158 -14.63 -18.10 -12.15
C ARG A 158 -13.74 -17.04 -11.49
N TRP A 159 -14.05 -15.78 -11.70
CA TRP A 159 -13.34 -14.67 -11.03
C TRP A 159 -13.42 -14.80 -9.50
N GLN A 160 -14.60 -15.08 -8.95
CA GLN A 160 -14.76 -15.31 -7.51
C GLN A 160 -13.86 -16.45 -7.01
N ALA A 161 -13.75 -17.55 -7.75
CA ALA A 161 -12.88 -18.66 -7.37
C ALA A 161 -11.39 -18.25 -7.35
N GLN A 162 -10.94 -17.41 -8.28
CA GLN A 162 -9.57 -16.90 -8.30
C GLN A 162 -9.30 -15.95 -7.10
N VAL A 163 -10.18 -15.00 -6.84
CA VAL A 163 -9.99 -14.06 -5.72
C VAL A 163 -10.11 -14.75 -4.36
N ASP A 164 -10.89 -15.81 -4.23
CA ASP A 164 -11.02 -16.60 -3.00
C ASP A 164 -9.72 -17.33 -2.63
N VAL A 165 -8.91 -17.73 -3.63
CA VAL A 165 -7.58 -18.27 -3.38
C VAL A 165 -6.70 -17.21 -2.71
N ILE A 166 -6.72 -15.98 -3.22
CA ILE A 166 -5.94 -14.87 -2.64
C ILE A 166 -6.47 -14.49 -1.27
N ALA A 167 -7.80 -14.49 -1.09
CA ALA A 167 -8.41 -14.28 0.22
C ALA A 167 -7.86 -15.25 1.27
N GLY A 168 -7.67 -16.53 0.92
CA GLY A 168 -7.10 -17.54 1.81
C GLY A 168 -5.67 -17.23 2.26
N TYR A 169 -4.86 -16.60 1.41
CA TYR A 169 -3.52 -16.12 1.81
C TYR A 169 -3.60 -14.86 2.68
N LEU A 170 -4.47 -13.91 2.34
CA LEU A 170 -4.68 -12.71 3.14
C LEU A 170 -5.27 -13.00 4.53
N GLN A 171 -6.10 -14.05 4.65
CA GLN A 171 -6.59 -14.54 5.94
C GLN A 171 -5.46 -14.99 6.86
N GLN A 172 -4.41 -15.64 6.33
CA GLN A 172 -3.25 -16.02 7.13
C GLN A 172 -2.51 -14.80 7.70
N LEU A 173 -2.52 -13.67 6.99
CA LEU A 173 -1.96 -12.40 7.48
C LEU A 173 -2.90 -11.74 8.50
N ARG A 174 -4.22 -11.80 8.29
CA ARG A 174 -5.22 -11.35 9.25
C ARG A 174 -5.07 -12.10 10.58
N ASP A 175 -4.98 -13.42 10.52
CA ASP A 175 -4.88 -14.29 11.69
C ASP A 175 -3.53 -14.10 12.42
N ALA A 176 -2.51 -13.63 11.70
CA ALA A 176 -1.22 -13.20 12.26
C ALA A 176 -1.19 -11.72 12.68
N HIS A 177 -2.32 -11.01 12.66
CA HIS A 177 -2.46 -9.59 13.00
C HIS A 177 -1.54 -8.66 12.21
N VAL A 178 -1.27 -8.99 10.95
CA VAL A 178 -0.46 -8.18 10.03
C VAL A 178 -1.38 -7.24 9.25
N PRO A 179 -1.32 -5.93 9.46
CA PRO A 179 -2.03 -4.97 8.61
C PRO A 179 -1.36 -4.88 7.25
N VAL A 180 -2.14 -4.82 6.19
CA VAL A 180 -1.66 -4.84 4.80
C VAL A 180 -2.23 -3.67 4.02
N LEU A 181 -1.38 -2.89 3.37
CA LEU A 181 -1.76 -1.97 2.31
C LEU A 181 -2.00 -2.81 1.05
N PHE A 182 -3.26 -3.11 0.75
CA PHE A 182 -3.61 -3.95 -0.39
C PHE A 182 -3.89 -3.09 -1.62
N ARG A 183 -3.15 -3.32 -2.70
CA ARG A 183 -3.17 -2.54 -3.94
C ARG A 183 -3.58 -3.41 -5.13
N PRO A 184 -4.87 -3.82 -5.20
CA PRO A 184 -5.37 -4.61 -6.32
C PRO A 184 -5.63 -3.74 -7.55
N TYR A 185 -5.64 -4.36 -8.74
CA TYR A 185 -6.01 -3.73 -10.00
C TYR A 185 -5.29 -2.40 -10.24
N HIS A 186 -3.99 -2.38 -9.91
CA HIS A 186 -3.15 -1.19 -10.07
C HIS A 186 -3.10 -0.71 -11.52
N GLU A 187 -2.70 0.54 -11.71
CA GLU A 187 -2.61 1.17 -13.04
C GLU A 187 -3.89 1.05 -13.88
N MET A 188 -5.06 1.06 -13.24
CA MET A 188 -6.33 0.77 -13.90
C MET A 188 -6.75 1.78 -14.98
N ASN A 189 -6.15 2.95 -15.02
CA ASN A 189 -6.34 3.96 -16.08
C ASN A 189 -5.53 3.66 -17.34
N GLY A 190 -4.55 2.72 -17.28
CA GLY A 190 -3.82 2.20 -18.43
C GLY A 190 -4.58 1.06 -19.11
N SER A 191 -4.25 0.83 -20.38
CA SER A 191 -4.90 -0.21 -21.21
C SER A 191 -4.05 -1.47 -21.38
N TRP A 192 -2.98 -1.63 -20.60
CA TRP A 192 -2.07 -2.77 -20.72
C TRP A 192 -2.44 -3.99 -19.87
N PHE A 193 -3.23 -3.83 -18.83
CA PHE A 193 -3.77 -4.92 -18.04
C PHE A 193 -5.23 -5.20 -18.39
N TRP A 194 -5.66 -6.46 -18.26
CA TRP A 194 -7.04 -6.85 -18.60
C TRP A 194 -8.11 -6.14 -17.79
N TRP A 195 -7.78 -5.71 -16.56
CA TRP A 195 -8.68 -4.95 -15.67
C TRP A 195 -8.68 -3.45 -15.94
N GLY A 196 -7.75 -2.96 -16.77
CA GLY A 196 -7.55 -1.54 -17.02
C GLY A 196 -8.25 -1.01 -18.26
N GLY A 197 -8.11 0.31 -18.48
CA GLY A 197 -8.57 0.98 -19.68
C GLY A 197 -10.10 1.09 -19.84
N ARG A 198 -10.87 0.81 -18.77
CA ARG A 198 -12.33 0.87 -18.79
C ARG A 198 -12.84 1.96 -17.82
N PRO A 199 -13.02 3.21 -18.32
CA PRO A 199 -13.46 4.34 -17.49
C PRO A 199 -14.95 4.23 -17.11
N GLY A 200 -15.32 5.00 -16.10
CA GLY A 200 -16.72 5.18 -15.69
C GLY A 200 -17.20 4.16 -14.66
N LYS A 201 -18.44 4.34 -14.24
CA LYS A 201 -19.02 3.63 -13.08
C LYS A 201 -19.11 2.10 -13.26
N ASP A 202 -19.24 1.63 -14.48
CA ASP A 202 -19.36 0.21 -14.86
C ASP A 202 -18.04 -0.33 -15.44
N GLY A 203 -16.96 0.43 -15.33
CA GLY A 203 -15.61 0.07 -15.77
C GLY A 203 -14.74 -0.56 -14.69
N SER A 204 -13.44 -0.32 -14.75
CA SER A 204 -12.43 -0.86 -13.81
C SER A 204 -12.79 -0.57 -12.35
N ALA A 205 -13.37 0.59 -12.07
CA ALA A 205 -13.85 0.96 -10.73
C ALA A 205 -14.95 0.02 -10.21
N ALA A 206 -15.80 -0.54 -11.08
CA ALA A 206 -16.81 -1.50 -10.67
C ALA A 206 -16.21 -2.83 -10.23
N LEU A 207 -15.20 -3.30 -10.95
CA LEU A 207 -14.46 -4.52 -10.59
C LEU A 207 -13.76 -4.34 -9.23
N TYR A 208 -13.12 -3.19 -9.00
CA TYR A 208 -12.50 -2.86 -7.72
C TYR A 208 -13.51 -2.89 -6.56
N ARG A 209 -14.70 -2.32 -6.75
CA ARG A 209 -15.77 -2.36 -5.73
C ARG A 209 -16.27 -3.79 -5.48
N GLN A 210 -16.41 -4.63 -6.52
CA GLN A 210 -16.79 -6.04 -6.33
C GLN A 210 -15.75 -6.81 -5.51
N LEU A 211 -14.46 -6.55 -5.75
CA LEU A 211 -13.40 -7.17 -4.96
C LEU A 211 -13.43 -6.69 -3.50
N TYR A 212 -13.59 -5.38 -3.29
CA TYR A 212 -13.76 -4.81 -1.95
C TYR A 212 -14.92 -5.49 -1.21
N ASP A 213 -16.10 -5.53 -1.82
CA ASP A 213 -17.28 -6.12 -1.20
C ASP A 213 -17.06 -7.60 -0.84
N ARG A 214 -16.40 -8.36 -1.74
CA ARG A 214 -16.11 -9.75 -1.48
C ARG A 214 -15.11 -9.95 -0.35
N PHE A 215 -14.03 -9.19 -0.33
CA PHE A 215 -12.99 -9.32 0.70
C PHE A 215 -13.45 -8.82 2.06
N VAL A 216 -14.19 -7.73 2.11
CA VAL A 216 -14.69 -7.17 3.38
C VAL A 216 -15.92 -7.92 3.88
N ASN A 217 -16.94 -8.10 3.03
CA ASN A 217 -18.25 -8.59 3.49
C ASN A 217 -18.39 -10.12 3.47
N VAL A 218 -17.58 -10.84 2.66
CA VAL A 218 -17.64 -12.31 2.58
C VAL A 218 -16.47 -12.95 3.32
N HIS A 219 -15.24 -12.46 3.10
CA HIS A 219 -14.05 -13.06 3.70
C HIS A 219 -13.61 -12.39 5.00
N HIS A 220 -14.20 -11.25 5.36
CA HIS A 220 -13.88 -10.49 6.60
C HIS A 220 -12.37 -10.22 6.72
N LEU A 221 -11.76 -9.73 5.64
CA LEU A 221 -10.35 -9.36 5.60
C LEU A 221 -10.16 -7.96 6.21
N ASP A 222 -10.39 -7.88 7.53
CA ASP A 222 -10.43 -6.63 8.29
C ASP A 222 -9.04 -6.04 8.56
N ASN A 223 -7.97 -6.75 8.20
CA ASN A 223 -6.59 -6.30 8.29
C ASN A 223 -6.14 -5.50 7.06
N LEU A 224 -6.98 -5.32 6.04
CA LEU A 224 -6.62 -4.62 4.81
C LEU A 224 -6.91 -3.13 4.91
N LEU A 225 -5.94 -2.32 4.45
CA LEU A 225 -6.11 -0.94 4.05
C LEU A 225 -6.07 -0.88 2.52
N TRP A 226 -7.07 -0.29 1.93
CA TRP A 226 -7.29 -0.30 0.48
C TRP A 226 -6.52 0.83 -0.21
N ALA A 227 -5.50 0.47 -0.98
CA ALA A 227 -4.70 1.40 -1.78
C ALA A 227 -5.19 1.38 -3.22
N TRP A 228 -6.02 2.36 -3.60
CA TRP A 228 -6.39 2.56 -4.99
C TRP A 228 -5.21 3.14 -5.78
N ASN A 229 -5.06 2.71 -7.06
CA ASN A 229 -3.87 3.03 -7.82
C ASN A 229 -4.17 3.34 -9.29
N VAL A 230 -3.43 4.32 -9.82
CA VAL A 230 -3.38 4.68 -11.23
C VAL A 230 -1.94 4.86 -11.69
N ASN A 231 -1.70 4.73 -13.00
CA ASN A 231 -0.44 5.13 -13.60
C ASN A 231 -0.43 6.64 -13.90
N ALA A 232 0.73 7.26 -13.77
CA ALA A 232 0.91 8.64 -14.22
C ALA A 232 0.56 8.77 -15.71
N PRO A 233 -0.06 9.87 -16.16
CA PRO A 233 -0.37 10.09 -17.55
C PRO A 233 0.91 9.99 -18.43
N ASN A 234 0.93 9.04 -19.36
CA ASN A 234 2.08 8.80 -20.23
C ASN A 234 1.81 9.11 -21.72
N GLY A 235 0.87 9.98 -21.97
CA GLY A 235 0.60 10.58 -23.28
C GLY A 235 -0.27 9.74 -24.22
N SER A 236 -0.30 8.42 -24.12
CA SER A 236 -1.06 7.61 -25.07
C SER A 236 -1.96 6.55 -24.47
N ASN A 237 -1.68 6.08 -23.25
CA ASN A 237 -2.30 4.88 -22.71
C ASN A 237 -2.98 5.05 -21.34
N ALA A 238 -2.73 6.13 -20.64
CA ALA A 238 -3.37 6.39 -19.36
C ALA A 238 -4.50 7.41 -19.54
N GLY A 239 -5.72 7.01 -19.23
CA GLY A 239 -6.90 7.88 -19.25
C GLY A 239 -6.93 8.85 -18.07
N VAL A 240 -7.95 9.71 -18.06
CA VAL A 240 -8.22 10.66 -16.98
C VAL A 240 -8.47 9.91 -15.67
N ILE A 241 -7.66 10.17 -14.66
CA ILE A 241 -7.60 9.35 -13.44
C ILE A 241 -8.92 9.32 -12.68
N GLU A 242 -9.68 10.42 -12.68
CA GLU A 242 -10.96 10.55 -11.99
C GLU A 242 -12.02 9.57 -12.51
N ALA A 243 -11.94 9.23 -13.82
CA ALA A 243 -12.87 8.30 -14.45
C ALA A 243 -12.73 6.84 -13.94
N TYR A 244 -11.66 6.54 -13.20
CA TYR A 244 -11.35 5.22 -12.64
C TYR A 244 -11.49 5.16 -11.13
N TYR A 245 -11.80 6.29 -10.48
CA TYR A 245 -11.88 6.34 -9.02
C TYR A 245 -13.13 5.59 -8.51
N PRO A 246 -12.96 4.60 -7.62
CA PRO A 246 -14.07 3.77 -7.16
C PRO A 246 -15.01 4.50 -6.18
N GLY A 247 -14.59 5.64 -5.65
CA GLY A 247 -15.26 6.38 -4.59
C GLY A 247 -14.38 6.46 -3.34
N ALA A 248 -14.53 7.55 -2.59
CA ALA A 248 -13.76 7.78 -1.37
C ALA A 248 -14.02 6.73 -0.28
N GLU A 249 -15.18 6.08 -0.34
CA GLU A 249 -15.61 5.02 0.56
C GLU A 249 -14.95 3.66 0.28
N TYR A 250 -14.14 3.55 -0.78
CA TYR A 250 -13.45 2.31 -1.18
C TYR A 250 -11.92 2.41 -1.14
N ALA A 251 -11.35 3.55 -0.79
CA ALA A 251 -9.90 3.74 -0.77
C ALA A 251 -9.44 4.43 0.51
N ASP A 252 -8.50 3.81 1.23
CA ASP A 252 -7.81 4.38 2.39
C ASP A 252 -6.62 5.23 1.96
N VAL A 253 -5.91 4.77 0.93
CA VAL A 253 -4.74 5.42 0.32
C VAL A 253 -5.00 5.60 -1.16
N VAL A 254 -4.62 6.76 -1.70
CA VAL A 254 -4.69 7.05 -3.13
C VAL A 254 -3.28 7.08 -3.68
N SER A 255 -2.96 6.20 -4.63
CA SER A 255 -1.58 6.03 -5.09
C SER A 255 -1.45 6.17 -6.61
N MET A 256 -0.23 6.51 -7.02
CA MET A 256 0.14 6.66 -8.44
C MET A 256 1.47 5.93 -8.68
N ASP A 257 1.57 5.26 -9.82
CA ASP A 257 2.80 4.64 -10.29
C ASP A 257 3.47 5.60 -11.28
N ILE A 258 4.77 5.89 -11.04
CA ILE A 258 5.54 6.84 -11.86
C ILE A 258 6.86 6.20 -12.26
N TYR A 259 6.96 5.85 -13.54
CA TYR A 259 8.19 5.30 -14.13
C TYR A 259 9.05 6.35 -14.87
N GLY A 260 8.61 7.60 -14.89
CA GLY A 260 9.27 8.73 -15.52
C GLY A 260 9.59 9.86 -14.55
N GLU A 261 9.39 11.09 -15.00
CA GLU A 261 9.66 12.29 -14.22
C GLU A 261 8.50 12.60 -13.24
N PHE A 262 8.85 13.10 -12.05
CA PHE A 262 7.88 13.49 -11.00
C PHE A 262 7.30 14.87 -11.31
N ASN A 263 6.27 14.90 -12.17
CA ASN A 263 5.62 16.14 -12.58
C ASN A 263 4.74 16.70 -11.45
N GLN A 264 4.81 18.01 -11.22
CA GLN A 264 3.98 18.71 -10.23
C GLN A 264 2.49 18.61 -10.54
N GLU A 265 2.10 18.53 -11.80
CA GLU A 265 0.72 18.33 -12.23
C GLU A 265 0.16 16.99 -11.75
N TYR A 266 0.93 15.90 -11.86
CA TYR A 266 0.53 14.58 -11.35
C TYR A 266 0.27 14.61 -9.85
N TYR A 267 1.17 15.24 -9.11
CA TYR A 267 1.01 15.43 -7.67
C TYR A 267 -0.24 16.24 -7.33
N THR A 268 -0.50 17.34 -8.05
CA THR A 268 -1.68 18.18 -7.84
C THR A 268 -2.97 17.42 -8.12
N ASN A 269 -3.01 16.66 -9.21
CA ASN A 269 -4.19 15.88 -9.60
C ASN A 269 -4.50 14.77 -8.59
N ILE A 270 -3.48 14.04 -8.13
CA ILE A 270 -3.70 12.99 -7.13
C ILE A 270 -4.13 13.57 -5.78
N LEU A 271 -3.61 14.73 -5.38
CA LEU A 271 -4.03 15.44 -4.17
C LEU A 271 -5.49 15.88 -4.23
N ALA A 272 -5.93 16.42 -5.37
CA ALA A 272 -7.31 16.85 -5.54
C ALA A 272 -8.29 15.67 -5.39
N LEU A 273 -7.90 14.50 -5.87
CA LEU A 273 -8.71 13.27 -5.78
C LEU A 273 -8.68 12.66 -4.38
N ALA A 274 -7.53 12.67 -3.73
CA ALA A 274 -7.34 12.08 -2.41
C ALA A 274 -7.98 12.88 -1.28
N GLY A 275 -8.08 14.21 -1.42
CA GLY A 275 -8.47 15.09 -0.31
C GLY A 275 -7.51 14.97 0.86
N ASP A 276 -8.03 14.60 2.04
CA ASP A 276 -7.21 14.44 3.25
C ASP A 276 -6.56 13.06 3.40
N LYS A 277 -6.89 12.10 2.53
CA LYS A 277 -6.32 10.75 2.58
C LYS A 277 -4.82 10.76 2.31
N PRO A 278 -4.07 9.80 2.87
CA PRO A 278 -2.68 9.58 2.49
C PRO A 278 -2.54 9.34 0.98
N ILE A 279 -1.51 9.94 0.37
CA ILE A 279 -1.14 9.61 -1.00
C ILE A 279 0.20 8.89 -1.02
N ALA A 280 0.42 8.08 -2.06
CA ALA A 280 1.63 7.29 -2.18
C ALA A 280 2.10 7.13 -3.63
N LEU A 281 3.39 6.89 -3.77
CA LEU A 281 3.99 6.37 -5.00
C LEU A 281 3.91 4.85 -4.91
N GLY A 282 2.87 4.27 -5.55
CA GLY A 282 2.60 2.83 -5.50
C GLY A 282 3.69 2.00 -6.15
N GLU A 283 4.28 2.54 -7.22
CA GLU A 283 5.49 2.03 -7.87
C GLU A 283 6.32 3.20 -8.41
N VAL A 284 7.63 3.03 -8.37
CA VAL A 284 8.55 3.93 -9.06
C VAL A 284 9.61 3.14 -9.82
N GLY A 285 9.93 3.61 -11.03
CA GLY A 285 11.06 3.09 -11.80
C GLY A 285 12.34 3.89 -11.52
N LYS A 286 12.23 5.21 -11.55
CA LYS A 286 13.27 6.12 -11.09
C LYS A 286 12.94 6.55 -9.67
N LEU A 287 13.90 6.46 -8.77
CA LEU A 287 13.71 6.94 -7.39
C LEU A 287 13.44 8.46 -7.37
N PRO A 288 12.46 8.92 -6.58
CA PRO A 288 12.24 10.34 -6.38
C PRO A 288 13.44 10.95 -5.64
N SER A 289 14.05 11.96 -6.23
CA SER A 289 15.17 12.64 -5.56
C SER A 289 14.73 13.35 -4.27
N PRO A 290 15.65 13.67 -3.33
CA PRO A 290 15.30 14.40 -2.11
C PRO A 290 14.52 15.70 -2.36
N GLU A 291 14.74 16.36 -3.50
CA GLU A 291 14.04 17.59 -3.91
C GLU A 291 12.58 17.35 -4.24
N VAL A 292 12.25 16.16 -4.78
CA VAL A 292 10.84 15.77 -5.03
C VAL A 292 10.07 15.75 -3.71
N PHE A 293 10.64 15.20 -2.64
CA PHE A 293 9.97 15.18 -1.33
C PHE A 293 9.86 16.56 -0.67
N GLN A 294 10.69 17.52 -1.09
CA GLN A 294 10.56 18.93 -0.63
C GLN A 294 9.42 19.65 -1.35
N THR A 295 9.23 19.40 -2.63
CA THR A 295 8.21 20.06 -3.48
C THR A 295 6.88 19.32 -3.49
N GLN A 296 6.90 18.00 -3.20
CA GLN A 296 5.76 17.10 -3.17
C GLN A 296 5.70 16.33 -1.83
N PRO A 297 5.55 17.03 -0.69
CA PRO A 297 5.84 16.45 0.63
C PRO A 297 4.78 15.45 1.13
N ARG A 298 3.58 15.35 0.50
CA ARG A 298 2.50 14.49 1.00
C ARG A 298 2.60 13.02 0.60
N TRP A 299 3.58 12.62 -0.23
CA TRP A 299 3.85 11.21 -0.49
C TRP A 299 4.23 10.49 0.82
N THR A 300 3.39 9.56 1.30
CA THR A 300 3.61 8.86 2.57
C THR A 300 4.54 7.66 2.45
N TYR A 301 4.60 7.07 1.27
CA TYR A 301 5.61 6.07 0.91
C TYR A 301 5.89 6.10 -0.59
N PHE A 302 7.01 5.53 -0.98
CA PHE A 302 7.30 5.09 -2.34
C PHE A 302 7.71 3.62 -2.33
N MET A 303 7.47 2.90 -3.43
CA MET A 303 7.92 1.53 -3.60
C MET A 303 8.70 1.39 -4.91
N ASP A 304 10.01 1.15 -4.82
CA ASP A 304 10.84 0.87 -5.99
C ASP A 304 10.59 -0.56 -6.49
N TRP A 305 10.50 -0.72 -7.81
CA TRP A 305 10.12 -2.00 -8.41
C TRP A 305 11.31 -2.94 -8.56
N SER A 306 11.42 -3.91 -7.64
CA SER A 306 12.34 -5.05 -7.71
C SER A 306 13.79 -4.68 -8.14
N GLU A 307 14.27 -5.25 -9.25
CA GLU A 307 15.62 -5.04 -9.77
C GLU A 307 15.93 -3.63 -10.26
N ILE A 308 14.92 -2.78 -10.39
CA ILE A 308 15.10 -1.41 -10.89
C ILE A 308 15.94 -0.59 -9.91
N ILE A 309 15.90 -0.89 -8.63
CA ILE A 309 16.77 -0.22 -7.64
C ILE A 309 18.25 -0.23 -8.06
N GLN A 310 18.69 -1.32 -8.69
CA GLN A 310 20.08 -1.49 -9.13
C GLN A 310 20.27 -1.10 -10.60
N ARG A 311 19.29 -1.42 -11.47
CA ARG A 311 19.43 -1.28 -12.92
C ARG A 311 18.95 0.06 -13.46
N GLY A 312 17.97 0.66 -12.78
CA GLY A 312 17.31 1.89 -13.22
C GLY A 312 17.79 3.16 -12.52
N ASN A 313 18.58 3.01 -11.43
CA ASN A 313 18.94 4.13 -10.56
C ASN A 313 20.46 4.21 -10.37
N PRO A 314 21.10 5.38 -10.58
CA PRO A 314 22.49 5.59 -10.19
C PRO A 314 22.68 5.39 -8.68
N LEU A 315 23.79 4.78 -8.26
CA LEU A 315 24.06 4.49 -6.85
C LEU A 315 24.06 5.75 -5.98
N GLU A 316 24.52 6.86 -6.53
CA GLU A 316 24.51 8.16 -5.86
C GLU A 316 23.09 8.62 -5.52
N LEU A 317 22.13 8.42 -6.45
CA LEU A 317 20.72 8.73 -6.22
C LEU A 317 20.12 7.81 -5.15
N VAL A 318 20.39 6.50 -5.24
CA VAL A 318 19.90 5.51 -4.26
C VAL A 318 20.36 5.89 -2.86
N ASN A 319 21.65 6.19 -2.69
CA ASN A 319 22.19 6.63 -1.42
C ASN A 319 21.62 7.98 -0.97
N ALA A 320 21.51 8.96 -1.86
CA ALA A 320 20.95 10.27 -1.53
C ALA A 320 19.51 10.15 -1.01
N VAL A 321 18.69 9.27 -1.62
CA VAL A 321 17.29 9.04 -1.21
C VAL A 321 17.22 8.35 0.14
N TYR A 322 17.93 7.22 0.32
CA TYR A 322 17.85 6.44 1.56
C TYR A 322 18.46 7.15 2.79
N HIS A 323 19.29 8.19 2.57
CA HIS A 323 19.87 9.01 3.64
C HIS A 323 19.23 10.41 3.74
N ALA A 324 18.21 10.70 2.93
CA ALA A 324 17.52 11.99 3.00
C ALA A 324 16.76 12.14 4.33
N PRO A 325 16.80 13.30 5.01
CA PRO A 325 16.19 13.49 6.32
C PRO A 325 14.67 13.24 6.37
N GLN A 326 13.95 13.40 5.26
CA GLN A 326 12.53 13.17 5.14
C GLN A 326 12.17 11.73 4.78
N VAL A 327 13.14 10.89 4.43
CA VAL A 327 12.92 9.49 4.08
C VAL A 327 13.08 8.60 5.30
N LEU A 328 12.08 7.76 5.55
CA LEU A 328 12.04 6.82 6.68
C LEU A 328 12.48 5.44 6.22
N THR A 329 13.57 4.98 6.78
CA THR A 329 14.04 3.60 6.67
C THR A 329 13.61 2.80 7.89
N ARG A 330 13.74 1.48 7.87
CA ARG A 330 13.23 0.57 8.92
C ARG A 330 13.75 0.91 10.31
N ASP A 331 15.00 1.35 10.41
CA ASP A 331 15.70 1.70 11.65
C ASP A 331 15.46 3.16 12.10
N ASP A 332 14.79 3.97 11.30
CA ASP A 332 14.46 5.36 11.68
C ASP A 332 13.48 5.34 12.87
N PRO A 333 13.79 5.99 14.00
CA PRO A 333 12.94 5.96 15.19
C PRO A 333 11.54 6.52 14.96
N ARG A 334 11.36 7.40 13.96
CA ARG A 334 10.05 7.95 13.57
C ARG A 334 9.14 6.90 12.91
N LEU A 335 9.70 5.80 12.38
CA LEU A 335 8.98 4.65 11.86
C LEU A 335 9.00 3.48 12.86
N ALA A 336 10.18 3.11 13.33
CA ALA A 336 10.40 1.95 14.19
C ALA A 336 9.58 2.03 15.50
N GLY A 337 9.54 3.20 16.13
CA GLY A 337 8.80 3.43 17.37
C GLY A 337 7.29 3.20 17.22
N PRO A 338 6.60 3.88 16.31
CA PRO A 338 5.17 3.67 16.07
C PRO A 338 4.83 2.23 15.68
N LEU A 339 5.60 1.58 14.80
CA LEU A 339 5.33 0.20 14.41
C LEU A 339 5.58 -0.80 15.55
N ALA A 340 6.58 -0.55 16.39
CA ALA A 340 6.78 -1.34 17.60
C ALA A 340 5.62 -1.15 18.60
N ALA A 341 5.07 0.06 18.73
CA ALA A 341 3.91 0.32 19.57
C ALA A 341 2.66 -0.43 19.07
N ILE A 342 2.43 -0.49 17.76
CA ILE A 342 1.32 -1.28 17.16
C ILE A 342 1.47 -2.75 17.53
N ARG A 343 2.65 -3.36 17.30
CA ARG A 343 2.90 -4.77 17.64
C ARG A 343 2.78 -5.06 19.14
N LYS A 344 3.28 -4.15 19.97
CA LYS A 344 3.16 -4.27 21.41
C LYS A 344 1.70 -4.24 21.87
N ALA A 345 0.91 -3.29 21.40
CA ALA A 345 -0.52 -3.22 21.72
C ALA A 345 -1.28 -4.48 21.27
N THR A 346 -0.89 -5.05 20.14
CA THR A 346 -1.42 -6.34 19.65
C THR A 346 -1.08 -7.47 20.60
N ALA A 347 0.17 -7.62 21.01
CA ALA A 347 0.62 -8.65 21.95
C ALA A 347 -0.11 -8.54 23.30
N GLU A 348 -0.23 -7.32 23.84
CA GLU A 348 -0.96 -7.05 25.08
C GLU A 348 -2.44 -7.45 24.98
N ARG A 349 -3.11 -7.10 23.87
CA ARG A 349 -4.51 -7.46 23.62
C ARG A 349 -4.73 -8.97 23.54
N LEU A 350 -3.76 -9.71 23.03
CA LEU A 350 -3.81 -11.16 22.87
C LEU A 350 -3.33 -11.92 24.13
N GLY A 351 -2.85 -11.22 25.15
CA GLY A 351 -2.27 -11.85 26.35
C GLY A 351 -0.95 -12.58 26.07
N ALA A 352 -0.29 -12.26 24.96
CA ALA A 352 1.02 -12.80 24.62
C ALA A 352 2.13 -11.98 25.27
N ALA A 353 3.23 -12.62 25.68
CA ALA A 353 4.42 -11.88 26.07
C ALA A 353 4.91 -11.05 24.86
N PRO A 354 5.39 -9.80 25.07
CA PRO A 354 5.93 -9.02 23.97
C PRO A 354 7.08 -9.80 23.31
N GLU A 355 6.97 -10.00 22.00
CA GLU A 355 8.01 -10.67 21.22
C GLU A 355 9.32 -9.87 21.36
N ALA A 356 10.42 -10.55 21.69
CA ALA A 356 11.72 -9.91 21.78
C ALA A 356 12.00 -9.17 20.47
N ALA A 357 12.59 -7.98 20.55
CA ALA A 357 13.01 -7.25 19.36
C ALA A 357 13.84 -8.21 18.48
N PRO A 358 13.56 -8.27 17.16
CA PRO A 358 14.28 -9.17 16.28
C PRO A 358 15.78 -8.92 16.42
N ALA A 359 16.54 -10.01 16.54
CA ALA A 359 18.00 -9.92 16.44
C ALA A 359 18.33 -9.17 15.15
N ALA A 360 19.27 -8.22 15.23
CA ALA A 360 19.76 -7.54 14.04
C ALA A 360 20.05 -8.62 12.98
N ASN A 361 19.51 -8.43 11.76
CA ASN A 361 19.73 -9.38 10.68
C ASN A 361 21.24 -9.64 10.61
N PRO A 362 21.69 -10.91 10.58
CA PRO A 362 23.10 -11.18 10.37
C PRO A 362 23.51 -10.50 9.06
N ALA A 363 24.67 -9.84 9.07
CA ALA A 363 25.24 -9.31 7.85
C ALA A 363 25.27 -10.42 6.80
N PRO A 364 24.97 -10.14 5.52
CA PRO A 364 25.03 -11.14 4.47
C PRO A 364 26.43 -11.80 4.50
N ALA A 365 26.47 -13.13 4.37
CA ALA A 365 27.72 -13.85 4.27
C ALA A 365 28.50 -13.31 3.06
N GLN A 366 29.74 -12.89 3.31
CA GLN A 366 30.68 -12.37 2.31
C GLN A 366 31.00 -13.41 1.22
#